data_8c1f74c80566c97e7353abef6cf9fbbc
#
_entry.id   8c1f74c80566c97e7353abef6cf9fbbc
#
_cell.length_a   1.000
_cell.length_b   1.000
_cell.length_c   1.000
_cell.angle_alpha   90.00
_cell.angle_beta   90.00
_cell.angle_gamma   90.00
#
_symmetry.space_group_name_H-M   'P 1'
#
loop_
_entity.id
_entity.type
_entity.pdbx_description
1 polymer ?
#
loop_
_entity_poly.entity_id
_entity_poly.type
_entity_poly.pdbx_seq_one_letter_code
_entity_poly.pdbx_strand_id
1 'polypeptide(L)'
;MNPVLDVCDLQVEFATDGEPVRAVNGVSFQLQPGKTLGLVGESGSGKSVTALAIAGLLAETGRSTGGAIWYREPHAEDAVNLLQLSPEQLRRYRGQRIAMVFQEPMSALNPVYTCGFQIIEAIRLHQRISEAQARQQAIRLLQEVKLLPSDLDARIQLRDRWPGPKPSDRELDQAVARQQQAMLDRYPHQLSGGQLQRVTIAIALAGNPSVLIADEPTTALDVTVQARILELLRELQTRRAMSILFITHDLGLIAEVANDVAVMYRGELVEVGSVQQVFTQPQHPYTQGLLACRPRPDLRLRYLPTVADFVAAADNPTMQPRSLQGETISPQQMQKRLEILQALSPLLSVRDLRVAYRTRGWFGGDRQPMMAVNGVSFDVFPGETLGLVGESGCGKSTLARALLRLIEPAGGSVRFDDRDILQLRGPALRDLRREMQIIFQDPFSSLDPRMTVGEAVMEPMLIHSQGNRADRPLPVRTMYREQAAYLLDRVGLNPQWMNRYPHEFSGGQRQRICIARALALNPRFLICDESVSALDVSVQAQVLNLLKELQGEFNLTYIFISHDLAVVKFMSDRIAVMNRGRFEEIGPADEVYNHPQRDYTRQLIAAIPMGQFDRQRSRAS
;
A
#
# COMPACT_ATOMS: atom_id res chain seq x y z
N MET A 1 -21.29 -3.03 -29.59
CA MET A 1 -21.48 -1.65 -29.05
C MET A 1 -20.20 -0.88 -29.31
N ASN A 2 -20.30 0.39 -29.70
CA ASN A 2 -19.11 1.21 -29.87
C ASN A 2 -18.48 1.53 -28.51
N PRO A 3 -17.13 1.50 -28.37
CA PRO A 3 -16.45 1.83 -27.12
C PRO A 3 -16.70 3.31 -26.74
N VAL A 4 -16.75 3.58 -25.41
CA VAL A 4 -16.82 4.94 -24.88
C VAL A 4 -15.45 5.65 -24.96
N LEU A 5 -14.38 4.86 -24.84
CA LEU A 5 -13.01 5.32 -25.03
C LEU A 5 -12.27 4.28 -25.90
N ASP A 6 -11.63 4.73 -26.97
CA ASP A 6 -10.82 3.92 -27.86
C ASP A 6 -9.44 4.55 -28.01
N VAL A 7 -8.45 3.90 -27.44
CA VAL A 7 -7.04 4.32 -27.51
C VAL A 7 -6.37 3.52 -28.61
N CYS A 8 -5.79 4.20 -29.60
CA CYS A 8 -5.18 3.61 -30.78
C CYS A 8 -3.73 4.06 -30.90
N ASP A 9 -2.78 3.13 -30.84
CA ASP A 9 -1.35 3.33 -31.06
C ASP A 9 -0.76 4.53 -30.28
N LEU A 10 -1.19 4.71 -29.03
CA LEU A 10 -0.76 5.84 -28.20
C LEU A 10 0.72 5.76 -27.89
N GLN A 11 1.44 6.85 -28.20
CA GLN A 11 2.85 7.01 -27.91
C GLN A 11 3.08 8.28 -27.08
N VAL A 12 3.83 8.15 -25.98
CA VAL A 12 4.16 9.28 -25.09
C VAL A 12 5.64 9.27 -24.78
N GLU A 13 6.27 10.44 -24.97
CA GLU A 13 7.69 10.67 -24.69
C GLU A 13 7.88 11.83 -23.71
N PHE A 14 8.92 11.72 -22.88
CA PHE A 14 9.36 12.78 -21.98
C PHE A 14 10.72 13.29 -22.43
N ALA A 15 10.85 14.62 -22.53
CA ALA A 15 12.12 15.28 -22.74
C ALA A 15 12.98 15.15 -21.47
N THR A 16 14.22 14.73 -21.62
CA THR A 16 15.24 14.65 -20.56
C THR A 16 16.48 15.41 -21.01
N ASP A 17 17.45 15.63 -20.10
CA ASP A 17 18.74 16.24 -20.45
C ASP A 17 19.59 15.38 -21.42
N GLY A 18 19.13 14.14 -21.71
CA GLY A 18 19.74 13.22 -22.68
C GLY A 18 18.76 12.82 -23.78
N GLU A 19 18.73 11.54 -24.14
CA GLU A 19 17.76 11.02 -25.10
C GLU A 19 16.34 11.04 -24.51
N PRO A 20 15.30 11.36 -25.30
CA PRO A 20 13.91 11.31 -24.84
C PRO A 20 13.54 9.92 -24.33
N VAL A 21 12.86 9.86 -23.20
CA VAL A 21 12.36 8.60 -22.63
C VAL A 21 10.96 8.31 -23.14
N ARG A 22 10.80 7.22 -23.89
CA ARG A 22 9.50 6.75 -24.35
C ARG A 22 8.82 5.96 -23.24
N ALA A 23 7.83 6.57 -22.59
CA ALA A 23 7.10 5.99 -21.47
C ALA A 23 5.91 5.13 -21.91
N VAL A 24 5.32 5.41 -23.09
CA VAL A 24 4.24 4.64 -23.70
C VAL A 24 4.59 4.43 -25.19
N ASN A 25 4.52 3.20 -25.66
CA ASN A 25 4.97 2.78 -26.96
C ASN A 25 3.91 1.95 -27.71
N GLY A 26 3.00 2.62 -28.44
CA GLY A 26 2.02 1.94 -29.29
C GLY A 26 0.88 1.24 -28.54
N VAL A 27 0.39 1.82 -27.45
CA VAL A 27 -0.66 1.24 -26.60
C VAL A 27 -2.03 1.39 -27.27
N SER A 28 -2.76 0.25 -27.40
CA SER A 28 -4.10 0.21 -27.99
C SER A 28 -5.06 -0.62 -27.15
N PHE A 29 -6.18 -0.03 -26.70
CA PHE A 29 -7.23 -0.73 -25.95
C PHE A 29 -8.57 0.00 -26.05
N GLN A 30 -9.65 -0.69 -25.73
CA GLN A 30 -11.01 -0.16 -25.74
C GLN A 30 -11.67 -0.29 -24.38
N LEU A 31 -12.36 0.77 -23.94
CA LEU A 31 -13.22 0.76 -22.77
C LEU A 31 -14.69 0.76 -23.25
N GLN A 32 -15.41 -0.30 -22.91
CA GLN A 32 -16.80 -0.47 -23.28
C GLN A 32 -17.74 0.32 -22.33
N PRO A 33 -18.89 0.81 -22.82
CA PRO A 33 -19.86 1.50 -21.98
C PRO A 33 -20.30 0.66 -20.78
N GLY A 34 -20.28 1.26 -19.59
CA GLY A 34 -20.70 0.62 -18.34
C GLY A 34 -19.83 -0.53 -17.87
N LYS A 35 -18.65 -0.75 -18.48
CA LYS A 35 -17.69 -1.77 -18.07
C LYS A 35 -16.48 -1.19 -17.34
N THR A 36 -15.78 -2.05 -16.59
CA THR A 36 -14.47 -1.75 -16.02
C THR A 36 -13.39 -2.46 -16.81
N LEU A 37 -12.42 -1.68 -17.33
CA LEU A 37 -11.16 -2.20 -17.86
C LEU A 37 -10.06 -2.02 -16.80
N GLY A 38 -9.41 -3.11 -16.42
CA GLY A 38 -8.23 -3.09 -15.56
C GLY A 38 -6.96 -2.86 -16.39
N LEU A 39 -6.14 -1.88 -16.01
CA LEU A 39 -4.82 -1.67 -16.58
C LEU A 39 -3.78 -2.01 -15.51
N VAL A 40 -3.02 -3.09 -15.71
CA VAL A 40 -2.09 -3.62 -14.71
C VAL A 40 -0.66 -3.66 -15.24
N GLY A 41 0.30 -3.65 -14.31
CA GLY A 41 1.74 -3.75 -14.59
C GLY A 41 2.55 -3.20 -13.42
N GLU A 42 3.86 -3.39 -13.44
CA GLU A 42 4.78 -2.83 -12.44
C GLU A 42 4.83 -1.30 -12.49
N SER A 43 5.39 -0.68 -11.42
CA SER A 43 5.69 0.75 -11.40
C SER A 43 6.63 1.11 -12.56
N GLY A 44 6.38 2.25 -13.21
CA GLY A 44 7.14 2.64 -14.39
C GLY A 44 6.77 1.91 -15.68
N SER A 45 5.77 1.02 -15.71
CA SER A 45 5.32 0.39 -16.96
C SER A 45 4.53 1.32 -17.89
N GLY A 46 4.20 2.56 -17.46
CA GLY A 46 3.51 3.57 -18.27
C GLY A 46 2.02 3.75 -17.98
N LYS A 47 1.43 3.03 -17.01
CA LYS A 47 0.00 3.06 -16.68
C LYS A 47 -0.54 4.46 -16.37
N SER A 48 0.06 5.14 -15.38
CA SER A 48 -0.33 6.49 -14.97
C SER A 48 -0.07 7.51 -16.08
N VAL A 49 0.99 7.32 -16.88
CA VAL A 49 1.27 8.17 -18.04
C VAL A 49 0.16 8.02 -19.09
N THR A 50 -0.31 6.80 -19.35
CA THR A 50 -1.44 6.53 -20.23
C THR A 50 -2.72 7.22 -19.70
N ALA A 51 -3.01 7.12 -18.40
CA ALA A 51 -4.12 7.81 -17.77
C ALA A 51 -4.06 9.33 -17.91
N LEU A 52 -2.88 9.91 -17.64
CA LEU A 52 -2.64 11.35 -17.76
C LEU A 52 -2.75 11.82 -19.21
N ALA A 53 -2.30 11.02 -20.18
CA ALA A 53 -2.47 11.32 -21.61
C ALA A 53 -3.96 11.36 -21.99
N ILE A 54 -4.77 10.40 -21.54
CA ILE A 54 -6.23 10.36 -21.76
C ILE A 54 -6.90 11.59 -21.13
N ALA A 55 -6.52 11.96 -19.91
CA ALA A 55 -7.04 13.15 -19.23
C ALA A 55 -6.45 14.46 -19.78
N GLY A 56 -5.44 14.38 -20.65
CA GLY A 56 -4.69 15.55 -21.17
C GLY A 56 -3.94 16.32 -20.08
N LEU A 57 -3.41 15.60 -19.08
CA LEU A 57 -2.73 16.13 -17.90
C LEU A 57 -1.24 15.75 -17.86
N LEU A 58 -0.64 15.48 -19.02
CA LEU A 58 0.81 15.25 -19.09
C LEU A 58 1.58 16.49 -18.58
N ALA A 59 2.70 16.25 -17.91
CA ALA A 59 3.61 17.32 -17.49
C ALA A 59 4.17 18.06 -18.73
N GLU A 60 4.69 19.27 -18.55
CA GLU A 60 5.23 20.10 -19.65
C GLU A 60 6.35 19.41 -20.45
N THR A 61 7.12 18.53 -19.80
CA THR A 61 8.17 17.73 -20.45
C THR A 61 7.63 16.54 -21.23
N GLY A 62 6.35 16.16 -21.01
CA GLY A 62 5.69 15.01 -21.63
C GLY A 62 4.80 15.42 -22.82
N ARG A 63 4.90 14.69 -23.91
CA ARG A 63 4.07 14.91 -25.10
C ARG A 63 3.62 13.59 -25.72
N SER A 64 2.40 13.58 -26.26
CA SER A 64 1.96 12.50 -27.14
C SER A 64 2.61 12.69 -28.51
N THR A 65 3.38 11.71 -28.95
CA THR A 65 4.14 11.75 -30.22
C THR A 65 3.43 11.00 -31.34
N GLY A 66 2.46 10.13 -31.01
CA GLY A 66 1.69 9.36 -31.97
C GLY A 66 0.37 8.83 -31.42
N GLY A 67 -0.44 8.29 -32.29
CA GLY A 67 -1.71 7.65 -31.98
C GLY A 67 -2.92 8.59 -31.90
N ALA A 68 -4.02 8.04 -31.39
CA ALA A 68 -5.28 8.75 -31.20
C ALA A 68 -6.02 8.26 -29.96
N ILE A 69 -6.77 9.15 -29.31
CA ILE A 69 -7.63 8.84 -28.18
C ILE A 69 -9.05 9.29 -28.55
N TRP A 70 -9.88 8.35 -28.95
CA TRP A 70 -11.25 8.61 -29.34
C TRP A 70 -12.18 8.49 -28.14
N TYR A 71 -12.86 9.57 -27.80
CA TYR A 71 -13.94 9.59 -26.83
C TYR A 71 -15.28 9.69 -27.54
N ARG A 72 -16.22 8.85 -27.13
CA ARG A 72 -17.60 8.83 -27.62
C ARG A 72 -18.55 9.03 -26.44
N GLU A 73 -19.43 10.01 -26.55
CA GLU A 73 -20.47 10.21 -25.56
C GLU A 73 -21.47 9.04 -25.60
N PRO A 74 -21.99 8.56 -24.47
CA PRO A 74 -23.03 7.55 -24.47
C PRO A 74 -24.21 7.96 -25.38
N HIS A 75 -24.60 7.07 -26.27
CA HIS A 75 -25.64 7.28 -27.28
C HIS A 75 -25.30 8.24 -28.43
N ALA A 76 -24.10 8.76 -28.54
CA ALA A 76 -23.67 9.53 -29.72
C ALA A 76 -23.06 8.62 -30.80
N GLU A 77 -23.27 9.00 -32.06
CA GLU A 77 -22.67 8.32 -33.22
C GLU A 77 -21.21 8.78 -33.43
N ASP A 78 -20.94 10.06 -33.21
CA ASP A 78 -19.64 10.66 -33.44
C ASP A 78 -18.67 10.47 -32.28
N ALA A 79 -17.42 10.24 -32.62
CA ALA A 79 -16.31 10.20 -31.68
C ALA A 79 -15.40 11.42 -31.88
N VAL A 80 -14.80 11.88 -30.78
CA VAL A 80 -13.90 13.04 -30.79
C VAL A 80 -12.50 12.56 -30.39
N ASN A 81 -11.47 12.94 -31.20
CA ASN A 81 -10.08 12.66 -30.83
C ASN A 81 -9.58 13.70 -29.82
N LEU A 82 -9.36 13.27 -28.58
CA LEU A 82 -8.96 14.12 -27.49
C LEU A 82 -7.57 14.75 -27.69
N LEU A 83 -6.66 14.06 -28.42
CA LEU A 83 -5.31 14.58 -28.69
C LEU A 83 -5.28 15.76 -29.66
N GLN A 84 -6.37 15.95 -30.43
CA GLN A 84 -6.49 17.05 -31.39
C GLN A 84 -7.21 18.29 -30.83
N LEU A 85 -7.73 18.19 -29.60
CA LEU A 85 -8.44 19.29 -28.96
C LEU A 85 -7.47 20.34 -28.40
N SER A 86 -7.85 21.63 -28.54
CA SER A 86 -7.16 22.70 -27.83
C SER A 86 -7.33 22.56 -26.30
N PRO A 87 -6.44 23.13 -25.48
CA PRO A 87 -6.58 23.11 -24.01
C PRO A 87 -7.94 23.63 -23.52
N GLU A 88 -8.52 24.63 -24.20
CA GLU A 88 -9.84 25.18 -23.87
C GLU A 88 -10.98 24.21 -24.18
N GLN A 89 -10.90 23.51 -25.30
CA GLN A 89 -11.87 22.47 -25.67
C GLN A 89 -11.79 21.28 -24.71
N LEU A 90 -10.56 20.86 -24.36
CA LEU A 90 -10.33 19.73 -23.47
C LEU A 90 -10.85 19.98 -22.04
N ARG A 91 -10.89 21.25 -21.57
CA ARG A 91 -11.52 21.62 -20.29
C ARG A 91 -12.99 21.21 -20.19
N ARG A 92 -13.72 21.11 -21.31
CA ARG A 92 -15.13 20.68 -21.34
C ARG A 92 -15.28 19.18 -21.10
N TYR A 93 -14.23 18.42 -21.38
CA TYR A 93 -14.22 16.97 -21.15
C TYR A 93 -13.73 16.63 -19.75
N ARG A 94 -12.73 17.37 -19.24
CA ARG A 94 -12.15 17.14 -17.92
C ARG A 94 -13.17 17.38 -16.81
N GLY A 95 -13.33 16.41 -15.93
CA GLY A 95 -14.25 16.44 -14.78
C GLY A 95 -15.72 16.27 -15.14
N GLN A 96 -16.15 16.69 -16.34
CA GLN A 96 -17.54 16.59 -16.77
C GLN A 96 -17.84 15.30 -17.55
N ARG A 97 -16.90 14.84 -18.38
CA ARG A 97 -17.03 13.62 -19.20
C ARG A 97 -16.05 12.55 -18.75
N ILE A 98 -14.83 12.94 -18.52
CA ILE A 98 -13.73 12.09 -18.06
C ILE A 98 -13.25 12.68 -16.76
N ALA A 99 -13.40 11.95 -15.66
CA ALA A 99 -12.88 12.33 -14.34
C ALA A 99 -11.76 11.38 -13.93
N MET A 100 -10.88 11.85 -13.04
CA MET A 100 -9.75 11.07 -12.54
C MET A 100 -9.69 11.12 -11.02
N VAL A 101 -9.46 9.96 -10.42
CA VAL A 101 -9.06 9.79 -9.03
C VAL A 101 -7.57 9.46 -9.03
N PHE A 102 -6.78 10.30 -8.37
CA PHE A 102 -5.31 10.18 -8.32
C PHE A 102 -4.85 9.20 -7.25
N GLN A 103 -3.64 8.71 -7.39
CA GLN A 103 -3.02 7.70 -6.54
C GLN A 103 -2.94 8.11 -5.06
N GLU A 104 -2.59 9.37 -4.78
CA GLU A 104 -2.45 9.87 -3.41
C GLU A 104 -3.52 10.91 -3.07
N PRO A 105 -4.51 10.59 -2.22
CA PRO A 105 -5.58 11.52 -1.89
C PRO A 105 -5.08 12.75 -1.12
N MET A 106 -3.98 12.64 -0.36
CA MET A 106 -3.39 13.77 0.38
C MET A 106 -2.76 14.81 -0.54
N SER A 107 -2.14 14.39 -1.63
CA SER A 107 -1.53 15.30 -2.62
C SER A 107 -2.57 15.88 -3.59
N ALA A 108 -3.69 15.16 -3.79
CA ALA A 108 -4.80 15.60 -4.64
C ALA A 108 -5.68 16.68 -4.00
N LEU A 109 -5.71 16.76 -2.66
CA LEU A 109 -6.52 17.71 -1.91
C LEU A 109 -5.67 18.88 -1.41
N ASN A 110 -6.22 20.11 -1.51
CA ASN A 110 -5.58 21.28 -0.94
C ASN A 110 -5.77 21.30 0.60
N PRO A 111 -4.68 21.22 1.41
CA PRO A 111 -4.79 21.08 2.86
C PRO A 111 -5.32 22.31 3.60
N VAL A 112 -5.33 23.48 2.96
CA VAL A 112 -5.80 24.75 3.58
C VAL A 112 -7.27 25.04 3.34
N TYR A 113 -7.96 24.26 2.50
CA TYR A 113 -9.40 24.33 2.27
C TYR A 113 -10.14 23.15 2.88
N THR A 114 -11.38 23.38 3.31
CA THR A 114 -12.23 22.31 3.81
C THR A 114 -12.63 21.35 2.69
N CYS A 115 -12.95 20.12 3.04
CA CYS A 115 -13.39 19.11 2.06
C CYS A 115 -14.70 19.55 1.38
N GLY A 116 -15.62 20.17 2.13
CA GLY A 116 -16.87 20.70 1.57
C GLY A 116 -16.63 21.80 0.55
N PHE A 117 -15.70 22.73 0.81
CA PHE A 117 -15.35 23.78 -0.14
C PHE A 117 -14.88 23.19 -1.46
N GLN A 118 -13.97 22.23 -1.44
CA GLN A 118 -13.39 21.61 -2.64
C GLN A 118 -14.43 20.82 -3.46
N ILE A 119 -15.38 20.14 -2.80
CA ILE A 119 -16.48 19.47 -3.51
C ILE A 119 -17.43 20.50 -4.15
N ILE A 120 -17.81 21.56 -3.41
CA ILE A 120 -18.70 22.62 -3.90
C ILE A 120 -18.05 23.36 -5.07
N GLU A 121 -16.76 23.65 -4.99
CA GLU A 121 -15.99 24.27 -6.08
C GLU A 121 -16.05 23.42 -7.35
N ALA A 122 -15.77 22.10 -7.25
CA ALA A 122 -15.84 21.18 -8.37
C ALA A 122 -17.26 21.13 -9.00
N ILE A 123 -18.32 21.12 -8.19
CA ILE A 123 -19.71 21.17 -8.67
C ILE A 123 -19.97 22.46 -9.46
N ARG A 124 -19.60 23.61 -8.89
CA ARG A 124 -19.87 24.92 -9.51
C ARG A 124 -19.02 25.19 -10.75
N LEU A 125 -17.87 24.55 -10.87
CA LEU A 125 -17.04 24.62 -12.08
C LEU A 125 -17.80 24.03 -13.30
N HIS A 126 -18.58 22.98 -13.08
CA HIS A 126 -19.26 22.24 -14.16
C HIS A 126 -20.76 22.58 -14.29
N GLN A 127 -21.35 23.21 -13.28
CA GLN A 127 -22.80 23.47 -13.22
C GLN A 127 -23.07 24.93 -12.81
N ARG A 128 -23.94 25.60 -13.57
CA ARG A 128 -24.38 26.97 -13.22
C ARG A 128 -25.50 26.95 -12.19
N ILE A 129 -25.19 26.67 -10.94
CA ILE A 129 -26.12 26.59 -9.82
C ILE A 129 -25.71 27.51 -8.67
N SER A 130 -26.67 27.84 -7.79
CA SER A 130 -26.40 28.62 -6.59
C SER A 130 -25.52 27.84 -5.60
N GLU A 131 -24.85 28.55 -4.72
CA GLU A 131 -24.01 27.92 -3.68
C GLU A 131 -24.84 27.01 -2.75
N ALA A 132 -26.06 27.39 -2.42
CA ALA A 132 -26.97 26.58 -1.61
C ALA A 132 -27.32 25.25 -2.30
N GLN A 133 -27.57 25.28 -3.63
CA GLN A 133 -27.81 24.08 -4.41
C GLN A 133 -26.55 23.21 -4.53
N ALA A 134 -25.38 23.82 -4.76
CA ALA A 134 -24.12 23.10 -4.82
C ALA A 134 -23.79 22.42 -3.49
N ARG A 135 -24.10 23.09 -2.35
CA ARG A 135 -23.95 22.52 -1.03
C ARG A 135 -24.85 21.29 -0.80
N GLN A 136 -26.12 21.37 -1.19
CA GLN A 136 -27.03 20.22 -1.11
C GLN A 136 -26.53 19.06 -1.98
N GLN A 137 -26.02 19.36 -3.17
CA GLN A 137 -25.42 18.34 -4.05
C GLN A 137 -24.14 17.74 -3.46
N ALA A 138 -23.30 18.53 -2.80
CA ALA A 138 -22.13 18.05 -2.08
C ALA A 138 -22.51 17.08 -0.95
N ILE A 139 -23.55 17.37 -0.17
CA ILE A 139 -24.08 16.46 0.85
C ILE A 139 -24.54 15.14 0.22
N ARG A 140 -25.30 15.19 -0.89
CA ARG A 140 -25.73 13.99 -1.62
C ARG A 140 -24.55 13.16 -2.12
N LEU A 141 -23.50 13.79 -2.66
CA LEU A 141 -22.29 13.11 -3.07
C LEU A 141 -21.58 12.43 -1.89
N LEU A 142 -21.48 13.10 -0.74
CA LEU A 142 -20.92 12.53 0.48
C LEU A 142 -21.73 11.34 1.02
N GLN A 143 -23.06 11.36 0.85
CA GLN A 143 -23.93 10.22 1.14
C GLN A 143 -23.73 9.08 0.15
N GLU A 144 -23.62 9.40 -1.14
CA GLU A 144 -23.41 8.43 -2.21
C GLU A 144 -22.08 7.68 -2.07
N VAL A 145 -21.00 8.38 -1.64
CA VAL A 145 -19.72 7.74 -1.32
C VAL A 145 -19.68 7.14 0.09
N LYS A 146 -20.82 7.05 0.77
CA LYS A 146 -20.98 6.45 2.11
C LYS A 146 -20.08 7.10 3.19
N LEU A 147 -19.79 8.39 3.05
CA LEU A 147 -19.06 9.18 4.03
C LEU A 147 -20.03 9.86 5.03
N LEU A 148 -21.24 10.16 4.58
CA LEU A 148 -22.39 10.53 5.39
C LEU A 148 -23.47 9.44 5.28
N PRO A 149 -24.22 9.16 6.35
CA PRO A 149 -25.40 8.31 6.26
C PRO A 149 -26.52 9.02 5.47
N SER A 150 -27.50 8.27 4.97
CA SER A 150 -28.72 8.87 4.43
C SER A 150 -29.45 9.68 5.51
N ASP A 151 -30.29 10.64 5.12
CA ASP A 151 -31.01 11.46 6.09
C ASP A 151 -31.89 10.60 7.03
N LEU A 152 -32.47 9.51 6.49
CA LEU A 152 -33.25 8.57 7.28
C LEU A 152 -32.39 7.82 8.29
N ASP A 153 -31.25 7.28 7.86
CA ASP A 153 -30.33 6.53 8.73
C ASP A 153 -29.73 7.47 9.79
N ALA A 154 -29.39 8.71 9.42
CA ALA A 154 -28.91 9.73 10.34
C ALA A 154 -29.93 10.02 11.45
N ARG A 155 -31.22 10.18 11.09
CA ARG A 155 -32.30 10.37 12.05
C ARG A 155 -32.46 9.17 12.98
N ILE A 156 -32.41 7.95 12.47
CA ILE A 156 -32.50 6.72 13.29
C ILE A 156 -31.32 6.68 14.27
N GLN A 157 -30.08 6.84 13.79
CA GLN A 157 -28.89 6.79 14.64
C GLN A 157 -28.88 7.90 15.71
N LEU A 158 -29.32 9.10 15.36
CA LEU A 158 -29.39 10.21 16.30
C LEU A 158 -30.48 9.98 17.35
N ARG A 159 -31.66 9.45 16.97
CA ARG A 159 -32.73 9.10 17.90
C ARG A 159 -32.30 8.06 18.91
N ASP A 160 -31.60 7.01 18.47
CA ASP A 160 -31.12 5.93 19.32
C ASP A 160 -30.05 6.37 20.32
N ARG A 161 -29.29 7.43 19.97
CA ARG A 161 -28.22 7.99 20.80
C ARG A 161 -28.63 9.28 21.53
N TRP A 162 -29.90 9.68 21.45
CA TRP A 162 -30.34 10.98 21.99
C TRP A 162 -30.24 11.01 23.51
N PRO A 163 -29.53 11.99 24.10
CA PRO A 163 -29.46 12.13 25.55
C PRO A 163 -30.73 12.80 26.10
N GLY A 164 -31.67 12.03 26.64
CA GLY A 164 -32.87 12.57 27.26
C GLY A 164 -34.17 12.06 26.63
N PRO A 165 -35.30 12.78 26.82
CA PRO A 165 -36.60 12.40 26.28
C PRO A 165 -36.58 12.37 24.75
N LYS A 166 -37.51 11.61 24.13
CA LYS A 166 -37.55 11.45 22.67
C LYS A 166 -37.56 12.82 21.97
N PRO A 167 -36.62 13.05 21.02
CA PRO A 167 -36.51 14.31 20.30
C PRO A 167 -37.69 14.50 19.35
N SER A 168 -38.07 15.76 19.12
CA SER A 168 -39.00 16.12 18.06
C SER A 168 -38.36 15.97 16.66
N ASP A 169 -39.17 15.85 15.62
CA ASP A 169 -38.68 15.77 14.23
C ASP A 169 -37.82 16.98 13.85
N ARG A 170 -38.18 18.19 14.33
CA ARG A 170 -37.42 19.42 14.10
C ARG A 170 -36.03 19.39 14.75
N GLU A 171 -35.95 18.84 15.96
CA GLU A 171 -34.65 18.68 16.65
C GLU A 171 -33.75 17.64 15.93
N LEU A 172 -34.35 16.55 15.44
CA LEU A 172 -33.64 15.56 14.62
C LEU A 172 -33.14 16.19 13.33
N ASP A 173 -33.96 16.95 12.59
CA ASP A 173 -33.56 17.63 11.37
C ASP A 173 -32.40 18.61 11.59
N GLN A 174 -32.48 19.38 12.67
CA GLN A 174 -31.37 20.29 13.04
C GLN A 174 -30.09 19.53 13.41
N ALA A 175 -30.21 18.38 14.07
CA ALA A 175 -29.05 17.56 14.42
C ALA A 175 -28.41 16.91 13.17
N VAL A 176 -29.22 16.43 12.23
CA VAL A 176 -28.75 15.92 10.93
C VAL A 176 -28.01 17.02 10.16
N ALA A 177 -28.62 18.22 10.04
CA ALA A 177 -28.01 19.36 9.37
C ALA A 177 -26.67 19.77 10.01
N ARG A 178 -26.56 19.74 11.35
CA ARG A 178 -25.31 20.01 12.08
C ARG A 178 -24.24 18.95 11.78
N GLN A 179 -24.63 17.67 11.72
CA GLN A 179 -23.72 16.58 11.38
C GLN A 179 -23.17 16.70 9.95
N GLN A 180 -24.05 17.01 8.99
CA GLN A 180 -23.69 17.26 7.60
C GLN A 180 -22.75 18.46 7.48
N GLN A 181 -23.05 19.57 8.17
CA GLN A 181 -22.19 20.74 8.20
C GLN A 181 -20.82 20.43 8.79
N ALA A 182 -20.79 19.75 9.94
CA ALA A 182 -19.53 19.39 10.59
C ALA A 182 -18.62 18.53 9.69
N MET A 183 -19.22 17.74 8.77
CA MET A 183 -18.42 16.97 7.79
C MET A 183 -17.90 17.85 6.66
N LEU A 184 -18.69 18.78 6.15
CA LEU A 184 -18.26 19.73 5.11
C LEU A 184 -17.13 20.66 5.60
N ASP A 185 -17.14 21.02 6.89
CA ASP A 185 -16.17 21.93 7.51
C ASP A 185 -14.84 21.24 7.89
N ARG A 186 -14.73 19.91 7.71
CA ARG A 186 -13.46 19.21 7.98
C ARG A 186 -12.41 19.50 6.94
N TYR A 187 -11.18 19.63 7.43
CA TYR A 187 -9.98 19.73 6.60
C TYR A 187 -9.43 18.34 6.28
N PRO A 188 -8.69 18.17 5.17
CA PRO A 188 -8.10 16.89 4.78
C PRO A 188 -7.34 16.18 5.90
N HIS A 189 -6.49 16.89 6.66
CA HIS A 189 -5.70 16.32 7.75
C HIS A 189 -6.51 15.78 8.95
N GLN A 190 -7.82 16.06 9.00
CA GLN A 190 -8.74 15.58 10.05
C GLN A 190 -9.45 14.28 9.67
N LEU A 191 -9.17 13.75 8.47
CA LEU A 191 -9.81 12.57 7.92
C LEU A 191 -8.81 11.40 7.85
N SER A 192 -9.32 10.16 7.98
CA SER A 192 -8.52 8.96 7.71
C SER A 192 -8.28 8.78 6.21
N GLY A 193 -7.28 7.98 5.80
CA GLY A 193 -6.96 7.72 4.40
C GLY A 193 -8.17 7.26 3.58
N GLY A 194 -8.96 6.31 4.10
CA GLY A 194 -10.18 5.85 3.42
C GLY A 194 -11.31 6.89 3.37
N GLN A 195 -11.36 7.83 4.33
CA GLN A 195 -12.30 8.97 4.27
C GLN A 195 -11.85 9.99 3.24
N LEU A 196 -10.54 10.28 3.16
CA LEU A 196 -9.94 11.14 2.13
C LEU A 196 -10.21 10.60 0.75
N GLN A 197 -10.00 9.30 0.55
CA GLN A 197 -10.27 8.64 -0.73
C GLN A 197 -11.72 8.78 -1.17
N ARG A 198 -12.69 8.68 -0.24
CA ARG A 198 -14.09 8.92 -0.55
C ARG A 198 -14.38 10.38 -0.91
N VAL A 199 -13.68 11.34 -0.29
CA VAL A 199 -13.78 12.76 -0.67
C VAL A 199 -13.26 12.98 -2.09
N THR A 200 -12.10 12.40 -2.47
CA THR A 200 -11.57 12.52 -3.85
C THR A 200 -12.50 11.87 -4.88
N ILE A 201 -13.10 10.71 -4.55
CA ILE A 201 -14.14 10.10 -5.38
C ILE A 201 -15.36 11.03 -5.51
N ALA A 202 -15.83 11.66 -4.42
CA ALA A 202 -16.95 12.60 -4.47
C ALA A 202 -16.65 13.81 -5.37
N ILE A 203 -15.43 14.34 -5.33
CA ILE A 203 -14.97 15.42 -6.22
C ILE A 203 -14.97 14.95 -7.68
N ALA A 204 -14.44 13.77 -7.98
CA ALA A 204 -14.43 13.20 -9.32
C ALA A 204 -15.86 13.02 -9.88
N LEU A 205 -16.83 12.67 -9.02
CA LEU A 205 -18.22 12.49 -9.40
C LEU A 205 -19.02 13.79 -9.55
N ALA A 206 -18.47 14.94 -9.17
CA ALA A 206 -19.17 16.24 -9.16
C ALA A 206 -19.70 16.68 -10.53
N GLY A 207 -18.95 16.34 -11.60
CA GLY A 207 -19.31 16.61 -13.00
C GLY A 207 -20.25 15.57 -13.62
N ASN A 208 -20.59 14.49 -12.93
CA ASN A 208 -21.35 13.34 -13.45
C ASN A 208 -20.69 12.69 -14.68
N PRO A 209 -19.43 12.22 -14.57
CA PRO A 209 -18.65 11.72 -15.70
C PRO A 209 -19.19 10.40 -16.26
N SER A 210 -19.01 10.18 -17.56
CA SER A 210 -19.28 8.89 -18.23
C SER A 210 -18.08 7.93 -18.13
N VAL A 211 -16.87 8.47 -17.93
CA VAL A 211 -15.62 7.71 -17.74
C VAL A 211 -14.94 8.17 -16.46
N LEU A 212 -14.65 7.22 -15.58
CA LEU A 212 -13.84 7.43 -14.38
C LEU A 212 -12.50 6.71 -14.56
N ILE A 213 -11.41 7.45 -14.51
CA ILE A 213 -10.06 6.90 -14.43
C ILE A 213 -9.71 6.82 -12.94
N ALA A 214 -9.49 5.63 -12.43
CA ALA A 214 -9.10 5.39 -11.05
C ALA A 214 -7.64 4.90 -11.03
N ASP A 215 -6.71 5.82 -10.78
CA ASP A 215 -5.27 5.52 -10.78
C ASP A 215 -4.84 5.12 -9.36
N GLU A 216 -4.66 3.83 -9.16
CA GLU A 216 -4.31 3.21 -7.89
C GLU A 216 -5.16 3.69 -6.69
N PRO A 217 -6.51 3.65 -6.78
CA PRO A 217 -7.38 4.31 -5.81
C PRO A 217 -7.40 3.69 -4.42
N THR A 218 -6.69 2.59 -4.22
CA THR A 218 -6.65 1.84 -2.95
C THR A 218 -5.24 1.69 -2.38
N THR A 219 -4.24 2.27 -3.02
CA THR A 219 -2.84 2.26 -2.54
C THR A 219 -2.75 2.93 -1.17
N ALA A 220 -1.95 2.36 -0.27
CA ALA A 220 -1.79 2.78 1.13
C ALA A 220 -3.05 2.68 2.02
N LEU A 221 -4.09 1.96 1.59
CA LEU A 221 -5.24 1.63 2.42
C LEU A 221 -5.10 0.21 2.99
N ASP A 222 -5.64 -0.01 4.19
CA ASP A 222 -5.74 -1.37 4.73
C ASP A 222 -6.77 -2.21 3.96
N VAL A 223 -6.64 -3.53 4.03
CA VAL A 223 -7.42 -4.50 3.24
C VAL A 223 -8.93 -4.33 3.44
N THR A 224 -9.36 -3.98 4.65
CA THR A 224 -10.80 -3.80 4.96
C THR A 224 -11.36 -2.53 4.35
N VAL A 225 -10.60 -1.42 4.38
CA VAL A 225 -10.98 -0.16 3.74
C VAL A 225 -10.92 -0.29 2.22
N GLN A 226 -9.90 -0.98 1.70
CA GLN A 226 -9.74 -1.29 0.28
C GLN A 226 -10.96 -2.04 -0.27
N ALA A 227 -11.40 -3.13 0.37
CA ALA A 227 -12.59 -3.88 -0.04
C ALA A 227 -13.85 -2.99 -0.11
N ARG A 228 -14.03 -2.09 0.87
CA ARG A 228 -15.15 -1.14 0.90
C ARG A 228 -15.10 -0.09 -0.21
N ILE A 229 -13.89 0.35 -0.62
CA ILE A 229 -13.74 1.29 -1.76
C ILE A 229 -14.04 0.59 -3.08
N LEU A 230 -13.60 -0.66 -3.25
CA LEU A 230 -13.90 -1.45 -4.44
C LEU A 230 -15.41 -1.72 -4.59
N GLU A 231 -16.08 -2.10 -3.50
CA GLU A 231 -17.53 -2.26 -3.46
C GLU A 231 -18.25 -0.96 -3.83
N LEU A 232 -17.80 0.18 -3.26
CA LEU A 232 -18.32 1.50 -3.58
C LEU A 232 -18.18 1.83 -5.08
N LEU A 233 -17.02 1.60 -5.68
CA LEU A 233 -16.80 1.87 -7.11
C LEU A 233 -17.71 1.02 -8.00
N ARG A 234 -17.96 -0.26 -7.66
CA ARG A 234 -18.92 -1.13 -8.38
C ARG A 234 -20.36 -0.61 -8.27
N GLU A 235 -20.78 -0.21 -7.06
CA GLU A 235 -22.11 0.37 -6.87
C GLU A 235 -22.30 1.65 -7.68
N LEU A 236 -21.28 2.54 -7.66
CA LEU A 236 -21.28 3.79 -8.41
C LEU A 236 -21.31 3.53 -9.91
N GLN A 237 -20.53 2.58 -10.40
CA GLN A 237 -20.53 2.15 -11.80
C GLN A 237 -21.94 1.73 -12.25
N THR A 238 -22.58 0.86 -11.47
CA THR A 238 -23.92 0.37 -11.79
C THR A 238 -24.98 1.47 -11.74
N ARG A 239 -24.98 2.28 -10.68
CA ARG A 239 -25.98 3.35 -10.46
C ARG A 239 -25.91 4.46 -11.51
N ARG A 240 -24.69 4.83 -11.93
CA ARG A 240 -24.45 5.94 -12.85
C ARG A 240 -24.22 5.49 -14.29
N ALA A 241 -24.24 4.18 -14.54
CA ALA A 241 -23.91 3.57 -15.84
C ALA A 241 -22.58 4.10 -16.42
N MET A 242 -21.62 4.45 -15.56
CA MET A 242 -20.32 4.96 -15.98
C MET A 242 -19.34 3.82 -16.27
N SER A 243 -18.35 4.09 -17.12
CA SER A 243 -17.26 3.17 -17.42
C SER A 243 -16.04 3.51 -16.57
N ILE A 244 -15.29 2.51 -16.13
CA ILE A 244 -14.13 2.71 -15.27
C ILE A 244 -12.87 2.18 -15.94
N LEU A 245 -11.83 3.02 -16.06
CA LEU A 245 -10.46 2.59 -16.29
C LEU A 245 -9.79 2.46 -14.92
N PHE A 246 -9.62 1.21 -14.45
CA PHE A 246 -9.07 0.93 -13.13
C PHE A 246 -7.60 0.53 -13.24
N ILE A 247 -6.72 1.37 -12.71
CA ILE A 247 -5.27 1.16 -12.77
C ILE A 247 -4.78 0.67 -11.42
N THR A 248 -4.00 -0.41 -11.42
CA THR A 248 -3.36 -0.95 -10.22
C THR A 248 -2.16 -1.82 -10.60
N HIS A 249 -1.28 -2.05 -9.65
CA HIS A 249 -0.23 -3.06 -9.73
C HIS A 249 -0.67 -4.42 -9.14
N ASP A 250 -1.84 -4.50 -8.48
CA ASP A 250 -2.37 -5.73 -7.86
C ASP A 250 -3.43 -6.40 -8.75
N LEU A 251 -3.05 -7.52 -9.35
CA LEU A 251 -3.95 -8.36 -10.14
C LEU A 251 -5.14 -8.91 -9.33
N GLY A 252 -4.96 -9.15 -8.02
CA GLY A 252 -6.05 -9.63 -7.17
C GLY A 252 -7.22 -8.65 -7.12
N LEU A 253 -6.94 -7.33 -7.14
CA LEU A 253 -7.96 -6.29 -7.18
C LEU A 253 -8.70 -6.26 -8.52
N ILE A 254 -7.94 -6.44 -9.61
CA ILE A 254 -8.53 -6.49 -10.96
C ILE A 254 -9.51 -7.66 -11.07
N ALA A 255 -9.15 -8.82 -10.55
CA ALA A 255 -10.03 -9.99 -10.55
C ALA A 255 -11.37 -9.74 -9.85
N GLU A 256 -11.42 -8.76 -8.95
CA GLU A 256 -12.65 -8.39 -8.24
C GLU A 256 -13.50 -7.35 -8.98
N VAL A 257 -12.89 -6.35 -9.64
CA VAL A 257 -13.62 -5.18 -10.14
C VAL A 257 -13.72 -5.11 -11.66
N ALA A 258 -12.80 -5.72 -12.40
CA ALA A 258 -12.73 -5.56 -13.85
C ALA A 258 -13.52 -6.63 -14.62
N ASN A 259 -13.98 -6.26 -15.81
CA ASN A 259 -14.55 -7.17 -16.81
C ASN A 259 -13.44 -7.69 -17.73
N ASP A 260 -12.61 -6.76 -18.20
CA ASP A 260 -11.51 -7.01 -19.09
C ASP A 260 -10.22 -6.44 -18.48
N VAL A 261 -9.07 -6.97 -18.87
CA VAL A 261 -7.77 -6.57 -18.35
C VAL A 261 -6.78 -6.36 -19.49
N ALA A 262 -5.97 -5.32 -19.36
CA ALA A 262 -4.84 -5.00 -20.22
C ALA A 262 -3.57 -5.00 -19.36
N VAL A 263 -2.59 -5.83 -19.71
CA VAL A 263 -1.32 -5.98 -18.98
C VAL A 263 -0.25 -5.15 -19.68
N MET A 264 0.36 -4.23 -18.96
CA MET A 264 1.33 -3.28 -19.47
C MET A 264 2.73 -3.57 -18.93
N TYR A 265 3.70 -3.68 -19.82
CA TYR A 265 5.10 -3.94 -19.51
C TYR A 265 6.01 -3.06 -20.36
N ARG A 266 6.91 -2.29 -19.73
CA ARG A 266 7.89 -1.41 -20.40
C ARG A 266 7.29 -0.49 -21.47
N GLY A 267 6.13 0.07 -21.21
CA GLY A 267 5.46 1.00 -22.12
C GLY A 267 4.56 0.36 -23.18
N GLU A 268 4.48 -0.96 -23.24
CA GLU A 268 3.70 -1.71 -24.22
C GLU A 268 2.61 -2.56 -23.56
N LEU A 269 1.53 -2.85 -24.30
CA LEU A 269 0.55 -3.86 -23.89
C LEU A 269 1.00 -5.23 -24.37
N VAL A 270 1.25 -6.11 -23.39
CA VAL A 270 1.75 -7.48 -23.67
C VAL A 270 0.63 -8.52 -23.70
N GLU A 271 -0.48 -8.25 -23.04
CA GLU A 271 -1.64 -9.14 -23.04
C GLU A 271 -2.93 -8.35 -22.77
N VAL A 272 -4.01 -8.63 -23.52
CA VAL A 272 -5.34 -8.03 -23.34
C VAL A 272 -6.38 -9.12 -23.49
N GLY A 273 -7.35 -9.18 -22.58
CA GLY A 273 -8.42 -10.16 -22.64
C GLY A 273 -9.42 -10.03 -21.50
N SER A 274 -10.38 -10.93 -21.43
CA SER A 274 -11.27 -11.01 -20.28
C SER A 274 -10.47 -11.41 -19.02
N VAL A 275 -10.91 -10.93 -17.86
CA VAL A 275 -10.31 -11.32 -16.58
C VAL A 275 -10.20 -12.84 -16.47
N GLN A 276 -11.24 -13.58 -16.85
CA GLN A 276 -11.21 -15.04 -16.82
C GLN A 276 -10.06 -15.60 -17.66
N GLN A 277 -9.91 -15.16 -18.88
CA GLN A 277 -8.89 -15.66 -19.81
C GLN A 277 -7.47 -15.39 -19.27
N VAL A 278 -7.16 -14.15 -18.92
CA VAL A 278 -5.82 -13.74 -18.46
C VAL A 278 -5.43 -14.42 -17.14
N PHE A 279 -6.39 -14.69 -16.24
CA PHE A 279 -6.12 -15.33 -14.95
C PHE A 279 -6.02 -16.85 -15.03
N THR A 280 -6.73 -17.49 -15.97
CA THR A 280 -6.71 -18.96 -16.07
C THR A 280 -5.74 -19.47 -17.12
N GLN A 281 -5.47 -18.70 -18.17
CA GLN A 281 -4.64 -19.09 -19.31
C GLN A 281 -3.75 -17.92 -19.78
N PRO A 282 -2.89 -17.36 -18.89
CA PRO A 282 -1.98 -16.29 -19.27
C PRO A 282 -1.00 -16.77 -20.34
N GLN A 283 -0.88 -15.99 -21.42
CA GLN A 283 -0.01 -16.36 -22.55
C GLN A 283 1.38 -15.76 -22.42
N HIS A 284 1.48 -14.51 -21.98
CA HIS A 284 2.75 -13.81 -21.93
C HIS A 284 3.53 -14.17 -20.65
N PRO A 285 4.86 -14.45 -20.71
CA PRO A 285 5.68 -14.81 -19.55
C PRO A 285 5.63 -13.77 -18.42
N TYR A 286 5.56 -12.48 -18.76
CA TYR A 286 5.40 -11.40 -17.80
C TYR A 286 4.08 -11.52 -17.00
N THR A 287 2.97 -11.81 -17.68
CA THR A 287 1.66 -12.02 -17.02
C THR A 287 1.68 -13.25 -16.11
N GLN A 288 2.30 -14.34 -16.59
CA GLN A 288 2.49 -15.55 -15.78
C GLN A 288 3.28 -15.25 -14.51
N GLY A 289 4.38 -14.49 -14.65
CA GLY A 289 5.21 -14.04 -13.53
C GLY A 289 4.44 -13.19 -12.53
N LEU A 290 3.69 -12.18 -13.01
CA LEU A 290 2.88 -11.31 -12.13
C LEU A 290 1.84 -12.10 -11.32
N LEU A 291 1.20 -13.09 -11.91
CA LEU A 291 0.23 -13.97 -11.23
C LEU A 291 0.89 -14.90 -10.22
N ALA A 292 2.12 -15.35 -10.50
CA ALA A 292 2.85 -16.29 -9.67
C ALA A 292 3.62 -15.64 -8.51
N CYS A 293 4.01 -14.37 -8.64
CA CYS A 293 4.77 -13.62 -7.61
C CYS A 293 4.03 -13.43 -6.30
N ARG A 294 2.69 -13.48 -6.31
CA ARG A 294 1.88 -13.27 -5.12
C ARG A 294 1.95 -14.48 -4.19
N PRO A 295 2.20 -14.28 -2.88
CA PRO A 295 2.11 -15.36 -1.92
C PRO A 295 0.73 -16.01 -1.95
N ARG A 296 0.68 -17.33 -2.14
CA ARG A 296 -0.55 -18.10 -2.17
C ARG A 296 -0.84 -18.66 -0.79
N PRO A 297 -2.02 -18.39 -0.22
CA PRO A 297 -2.35 -18.87 1.12
C PRO A 297 -2.49 -20.40 1.26
N ASP A 298 -2.83 -21.08 0.15
CA ASP A 298 -2.99 -22.54 0.06
C ASP A 298 -1.67 -23.29 -0.05
N LEU A 299 -0.58 -22.60 -0.46
CA LEU A 299 0.73 -23.19 -0.67
C LEU A 299 1.80 -22.45 0.13
N ARG A 300 2.57 -23.16 0.95
CA ARG A 300 3.73 -22.59 1.62
C ARG A 300 5.00 -22.83 0.80
N LEU A 301 5.28 -21.90 -0.11
CA LEU A 301 6.49 -21.96 -0.93
C LEU A 301 7.72 -21.60 -0.09
N ARG A 302 8.85 -22.24 -0.40
CA ARG A 302 10.14 -21.86 0.18
C ARG A 302 10.64 -20.53 -0.36
N TYR A 303 10.48 -20.33 -1.66
CA TYR A 303 10.78 -19.09 -2.39
C TYR A 303 9.60 -18.71 -3.26
N LEU A 304 9.31 -17.41 -3.34
CA LEU A 304 8.31 -16.90 -4.28
C LEU A 304 8.91 -16.83 -5.67
N PRO A 305 8.19 -17.26 -6.70
CA PRO A 305 8.58 -16.97 -8.08
C PRO A 305 8.65 -15.46 -8.30
N THR A 306 9.53 -15.02 -9.21
CA THR A 306 9.62 -13.61 -9.63
C THR A 306 9.33 -13.48 -11.12
N VAL A 307 8.92 -12.28 -11.55
CA VAL A 307 8.72 -12.00 -12.98
C VAL A 307 9.98 -12.28 -13.78
N ALA A 308 11.15 -11.93 -13.22
CA ALA A 308 12.44 -12.18 -13.88
C ALA A 308 12.69 -13.67 -14.16
N ASP A 309 12.22 -14.55 -13.27
CA ASP A 309 12.36 -16.01 -13.44
C ASP A 309 11.56 -16.51 -14.64
N PHE A 310 10.34 -16.01 -14.84
CA PHE A 310 9.49 -16.39 -15.97
C PHE A 310 10.03 -15.85 -17.30
N VAL A 311 10.48 -14.60 -17.32
CA VAL A 311 11.07 -13.98 -18.52
C VAL A 311 12.36 -14.70 -18.90
N ALA A 312 13.25 -14.96 -17.94
CA ALA A 312 14.50 -15.70 -18.19
C ALA A 312 14.25 -17.15 -18.65
N ALA A 313 13.24 -17.83 -18.09
CA ALA A 313 12.87 -19.18 -18.51
C ALA A 313 12.27 -19.21 -19.93
N ALA A 314 11.58 -18.15 -20.36
CA ALA A 314 11.07 -18.00 -21.72
C ALA A 314 12.21 -17.77 -22.73
N ASP A 315 13.22 -16.97 -22.36
CA ASP A 315 14.40 -16.70 -23.20
C ASP A 315 15.34 -17.91 -23.27
N ASN A 316 15.41 -18.71 -22.21
CA ASN A 316 16.25 -19.91 -22.14
C ASN A 316 15.54 -21.09 -21.46
N PRO A 317 14.84 -21.95 -22.22
CA PRO A 317 14.04 -23.08 -21.69
C PRO A 317 14.82 -24.11 -20.87
N THR A 318 16.15 -24.16 -21.02
CA THR A 318 17.03 -25.06 -20.25
C THR A 318 17.32 -24.55 -18.83
N MET A 319 17.07 -23.27 -18.58
CA MET A 319 17.29 -22.62 -17.30
C MET A 319 16.00 -22.66 -16.48
N GLN A 320 15.91 -23.58 -15.52
CA GLN A 320 14.79 -23.59 -14.55
C GLN A 320 15.24 -22.92 -13.25
N PRO A 321 14.82 -21.66 -12.99
CA PRO A 321 15.06 -21.00 -11.71
C PRO A 321 14.53 -21.84 -10.54
N ARG A 322 15.23 -21.83 -9.40
CA ARG A 322 14.82 -22.58 -8.19
C ARG A 322 13.38 -22.23 -7.74
N SER A 323 13.00 -20.97 -7.90
CA SER A 323 11.67 -20.48 -7.57
C SER A 323 10.55 -21.15 -8.38
N LEU A 324 10.82 -21.55 -9.62
CA LEU A 324 9.86 -22.26 -10.49
C LEU A 324 9.78 -23.77 -10.18
N GLN A 325 10.74 -24.33 -9.41
CA GLN A 325 10.70 -25.73 -8.99
C GLN A 325 9.60 -26.03 -7.95
N GLY A 326 8.95 -24.97 -7.42
CA GLY A 326 7.77 -25.11 -6.54
C GLY A 326 8.07 -25.82 -5.22
N GLU A 327 9.29 -25.68 -4.66
CA GLU A 327 9.64 -26.24 -3.36
C GLU A 327 8.67 -25.76 -2.27
N THR A 328 7.85 -26.68 -1.77
CA THR A 328 6.88 -26.41 -0.70
C THR A 328 7.43 -26.86 0.65
N ILE A 329 7.08 -26.14 1.69
CA ILE A 329 7.34 -26.53 3.07
C ILE A 329 6.12 -27.28 3.59
N SER A 330 6.30 -28.54 3.98
CA SER A 330 5.19 -29.34 4.50
C SER A 330 4.77 -28.89 5.90
N PRO A 331 3.50 -29.12 6.29
CA PRO A 331 3.03 -28.82 7.66
C PRO A 331 3.86 -29.51 8.76
N GLN A 332 4.35 -30.73 8.48
CA GLN A 332 5.22 -31.48 9.39
C GLN A 332 6.59 -30.80 9.60
N GLN A 333 7.17 -30.25 8.53
CA GLN A 333 8.41 -29.50 8.62
C GLN A 333 8.23 -28.23 9.44
N MET A 334 7.09 -27.54 9.28
CA MET A 334 6.77 -26.35 10.06
C MET A 334 6.56 -26.67 11.53
N GLN A 335 5.82 -27.72 11.84
CA GLN A 335 5.61 -28.16 13.22
C GLN A 335 6.94 -28.50 13.90
N LYS A 336 7.80 -29.28 13.24
CA LYS A 336 9.14 -29.58 13.76
C LYS A 336 9.99 -28.33 13.99
N ARG A 337 9.90 -27.34 13.07
CA ARG A 337 10.59 -26.05 13.23
C ARG A 337 10.08 -25.30 14.48
N LEU A 338 8.76 -25.24 14.69
CA LEU A 338 8.15 -24.61 15.84
C LEU A 338 8.55 -25.29 17.15
N GLU A 339 8.58 -26.63 17.19
CA GLU A 339 9.05 -27.40 18.36
C GLU A 339 10.50 -27.06 18.71
N ILE A 340 11.38 -26.97 17.71
CA ILE A 340 12.78 -26.55 17.90
C ILE A 340 12.85 -25.12 18.45
N LEU A 341 12.12 -24.17 17.87
CA LEU A 341 12.12 -22.79 18.31
C LEU A 341 11.61 -22.64 19.76
N GLN A 342 10.51 -23.30 20.11
CA GLN A 342 9.91 -23.24 21.45
C GLN A 342 10.77 -23.93 22.53
N ALA A 343 11.69 -24.81 22.16
CA ALA A 343 12.64 -25.42 23.06
C ALA A 343 13.79 -24.46 23.46
N LEU A 344 13.95 -23.34 22.74
CA LEU A 344 14.96 -22.31 23.03
C LEU A 344 14.45 -21.31 24.07
N SER A 345 15.38 -20.66 24.79
CA SER A 345 15.05 -19.48 25.59
C SER A 345 14.62 -18.33 24.68
N PRO A 346 13.58 -17.54 25.03
CA PRO A 346 13.15 -16.42 24.21
C PRO A 346 14.23 -15.34 24.12
N LEU A 347 14.49 -14.83 22.93
CA LEU A 347 15.38 -13.68 22.69
C LEU A 347 14.71 -12.39 23.14
N LEU A 348 13.40 -12.25 22.89
CA LEU A 348 12.59 -11.11 23.33
C LEU A 348 11.40 -11.61 24.13
N SER A 349 11.22 -11.07 25.34
CA SER A 349 10.08 -11.38 26.21
C SER A 349 9.35 -10.10 26.61
N VAL A 350 8.07 -10.02 26.30
CA VAL A 350 7.21 -8.86 26.57
C VAL A 350 6.09 -9.27 27.51
N ARG A 351 5.86 -8.50 28.58
CA ARG A 351 4.80 -8.76 29.57
C ARG A 351 4.03 -7.49 29.88
N ASP A 352 2.72 -7.55 29.69
CA ASP A 352 1.73 -6.50 30.01
C ASP A 352 2.14 -5.11 29.49
N LEU A 353 2.73 -5.05 28.27
CA LEU A 353 3.23 -3.81 27.71
C LEU A 353 2.08 -2.86 27.38
N ARG A 354 2.19 -1.61 27.84
CA ARG A 354 1.19 -0.56 27.65
C ARG A 354 1.85 0.69 27.11
N VAL A 355 1.24 1.27 26.05
CA VAL A 355 1.69 2.53 25.45
C VAL A 355 0.50 3.46 25.30
N ALA A 356 0.62 4.67 25.84
CA ALA A 356 -0.41 5.68 25.83
C ALA A 356 0.08 6.98 25.22
N TYR A 357 -0.75 7.60 24.38
CA TYR A 357 -0.53 8.96 23.88
C TYR A 357 -1.35 9.95 24.69
N ARG A 358 -0.70 11.00 25.20
CA ARG A 358 -1.39 12.13 25.85
C ARG A 358 -1.94 13.05 24.77
N THR A 359 -3.24 13.11 24.62
CA THR A 359 -3.92 14.09 23.78
C THR A 359 -4.14 15.38 24.59
N ARG A 360 -3.38 16.45 24.29
CA ARG A 360 -3.67 17.78 24.83
C ARG A 360 -4.93 18.32 24.18
N GLY A 361 -5.97 18.61 24.97
CA GLY A 361 -7.13 19.35 24.49
C GLY A 361 -6.74 20.81 24.17
N TRP A 362 -7.27 21.39 23.10
CA TRP A 362 -7.06 22.80 22.71
C TRP A 362 -7.40 23.82 23.84
N PHE A 363 -8.25 23.43 24.81
CA PHE A 363 -8.67 24.24 25.96
C PHE A 363 -8.12 23.72 27.32
N GLY A 364 -7.01 23.01 27.35
CA GLY A 364 -6.32 22.68 28.62
C GLY A 364 -7.01 21.62 29.49
N GLY A 365 -8.03 20.94 29.04
CA GLY A 365 -8.65 19.81 29.75
C GLY A 365 -7.86 18.52 29.51
N ASP A 366 -7.52 17.80 30.56
CA ASP A 366 -6.96 16.45 30.52
C ASP A 366 -7.98 15.50 29.85
N ARG A 367 -7.79 15.19 28.55
CA ARG A 367 -8.49 14.06 27.93
C ARG A 367 -7.82 12.77 28.40
N GLN A 368 -8.65 11.75 28.65
CA GLN A 368 -8.13 10.42 28.97
C GLN A 368 -7.07 10.00 27.94
N PRO A 369 -5.91 9.48 28.40
CA PRO A 369 -4.84 9.07 27.50
C PRO A 369 -5.36 7.98 26.56
N MET A 370 -5.11 8.15 25.27
CA MET A 370 -5.46 7.15 24.26
C MET A 370 -4.46 5.99 24.33
N MET A 371 -4.95 4.81 24.73
CA MET A 371 -4.13 3.60 24.80
C MET A 371 -3.93 3.03 23.39
N ALA A 372 -2.72 3.16 22.85
CA ALA A 372 -2.36 2.60 21.55
C ALA A 372 -1.90 1.14 21.64
N VAL A 373 -1.28 0.75 22.77
CA VAL A 373 -0.98 -0.65 23.13
C VAL A 373 -1.49 -0.86 24.54
N ASN A 374 -2.26 -1.92 24.77
CA ASN A 374 -3.02 -2.11 26.00
C ASN A 374 -2.88 -3.53 26.55
N GLY A 375 -1.74 -3.79 27.21
CA GLY A 375 -1.50 -5.01 27.95
C GLY A 375 -1.14 -6.21 27.06
N VAL A 376 -0.22 -6.05 26.10
CA VAL A 376 0.24 -7.16 25.24
C VAL A 376 1.36 -7.95 25.91
N SER A 377 1.31 -9.29 25.76
CA SER A 377 2.33 -10.22 26.28
C SER A 377 2.65 -11.28 25.24
N PHE A 378 3.93 -11.50 24.96
CA PHE A 378 4.40 -12.50 23.99
C PHE A 378 5.91 -12.72 24.13
N ASP A 379 6.37 -13.83 23.54
CA ASP A 379 7.79 -14.18 23.43
C ASP A 379 8.16 -14.34 21.95
N VAL A 380 9.40 -14.01 21.59
CA VAL A 380 10.00 -14.26 20.28
C VAL A 380 11.30 -15.02 20.48
N PHE A 381 11.45 -16.13 19.75
CA PHE A 381 12.58 -17.05 19.90
C PHE A 381 13.71 -16.73 18.88
N PRO A 382 14.98 -17.08 19.18
CA PRO A 382 16.09 -16.86 18.24
C PRO A 382 15.83 -17.54 16.89
N GLY A 383 15.99 -16.79 15.79
CA GLY A 383 15.75 -17.28 14.42
C GLY A 383 14.28 -17.39 14.02
N GLU A 384 13.34 -17.02 14.90
CA GLU A 384 11.91 -16.97 14.60
C GLU A 384 11.54 -15.75 13.76
N THR A 385 10.53 -15.90 12.91
CA THR A 385 9.76 -14.77 12.37
C THR A 385 8.36 -14.76 13.00
N LEU A 386 8.11 -13.75 13.87
CA LEU A 386 6.78 -13.46 14.39
C LEU A 386 6.08 -12.45 13.48
N GLY A 387 5.01 -12.86 12.82
CA GLY A 387 4.15 -11.99 12.03
C GLY A 387 3.21 -11.19 12.91
N LEU A 388 3.07 -9.89 12.64
CA LEU A 388 2.13 -9.01 13.34
C LEU A 388 1.17 -8.39 12.34
N VAL A 389 -0.12 -8.72 12.45
CA VAL A 389 -1.18 -8.28 11.54
C VAL A 389 -2.30 -7.55 12.26
N GLY A 390 -3.08 -6.76 11.53
CA GLY A 390 -4.24 -6.01 12.01
C GLY A 390 -4.51 -4.77 11.16
N GLU A 391 -5.66 -4.15 11.34
CA GLU A 391 -6.04 -2.93 10.63
C GLU A 391 -5.09 -1.76 10.89
N SER A 392 -5.11 -0.76 9.98
CA SER A 392 -4.33 0.48 10.18
C SER A 392 -4.76 1.18 11.48
N GLY A 393 -3.79 1.67 12.25
CA GLY A 393 -4.06 2.34 13.52
C GLY A 393 -4.37 1.41 14.72
N CYS A 394 -4.32 0.08 14.58
CA CYS A 394 -4.55 -0.83 15.71
C CYS A 394 -3.40 -0.89 16.73
N GLY A 395 -2.23 -0.26 16.44
CA GLY A 395 -1.11 -0.14 17.36
C GLY A 395 0.18 -0.87 16.97
N LYS A 396 0.27 -1.53 15.81
CA LYS A 396 1.44 -2.32 15.35
C LYS A 396 2.75 -1.52 15.35
N SER A 397 2.80 -0.41 14.62
CA SER A 397 3.99 0.44 14.55
C SER A 397 4.31 1.12 15.89
N THR A 398 3.29 1.38 16.73
CA THR A 398 3.49 1.87 18.10
C THR A 398 4.18 0.80 18.96
N LEU A 399 3.74 -0.46 18.85
CA LEU A 399 4.39 -1.58 19.54
C LEU A 399 5.85 -1.73 19.08
N ALA A 400 6.11 -1.74 17.76
CA ALA A 400 7.46 -1.80 17.21
C ALA A 400 8.39 -0.70 17.76
N ARG A 401 7.92 0.54 17.78
CA ARG A 401 8.69 1.68 18.32
C ARG A 401 8.90 1.61 19.82
N ALA A 402 7.94 1.06 20.56
CA ALA A 402 8.06 0.88 22.01
C ALA A 402 9.09 -0.21 22.35
N LEU A 403 9.16 -1.31 21.60
CA LEU A 403 10.17 -2.36 21.77
C LEU A 403 11.60 -1.84 21.58
N LEU A 404 11.81 -0.87 20.68
CA LEU A 404 13.10 -0.21 20.47
C LEU A 404 13.32 1.01 21.38
N ARG A 405 12.38 1.29 22.28
CA ARG A 405 12.37 2.50 23.11
C ARG A 405 12.54 3.80 22.31
N LEU A 406 11.94 3.84 21.13
CA LEU A 406 11.73 5.09 20.39
C LEU A 406 10.52 5.85 20.95
N ILE A 407 9.62 5.12 21.63
CA ILE A 407 8.50 5.65 22.41
C ILE A 407 8.60 5.03 23.81
N GLU A 408 8.44 5.85 24.86
CA GLU A 408 8.42 5.38 26.25
C GLU A 408 7.09 4.65 26.53
N PRO A 409 7.13 3.38 26.97
CA PRO A 409 5.94 2.67 27.44
C PRO A 409 5.36 3.29 28.72
N ALA A 410 4.05 3.20 28.87
CA ALA A 410 3.35 3.62 30.07
C ALA A 410 3.40 2.57 31.19
N GLY A 411 3.72 1.31 30.87
CA GLY A 411 3.83 0.21 31.82
C GLY A 411 4.18 -1.11 31.15
N GLY A 412 4.41 -2.14 31.98
CA GLY A 412 4.82 -3.47 31.54
C GLY A 412 6.32 -3.69 31.65
N SER A 413 6.83 -4.79 31.09
CA SER A 413 8.26 -5.09 31.00
C SER A 413 8.61 -5.65 29.62
N VAL A 414 9.83 -5.35 29.17
CA VAL A 414 10.42 -5.85 27.93
C VAL A 414 11.83 -6.31 28.22
N ARG A 415 12.09 -7.60 28.01
CA ARG A 415 13.41 -8.20 28.17
C ARG A 415 13.96 -8.64 26.83
N PHE A 416 15.19 -8.28 26.55
CA PHE A 416 15.93 -8.73 25.38
C PHE A 416 17.22 -9.40 25.85
N ASP A 417 17.40 -10.67 25.53
CA ASP A 417 18.54 -11.47 25.97
C ASP A 417 18.74 -11.35 27.52
N ASP A 418 17.64 -11.58 28.25
CA ASP A 418 17.51 -11.44 29.71
C ASP A 418 17.74 -10.03 30.29
N ARG A 419 18.10 -9.02 29.48
CA ARG A 419 18.26 -7.62 29.91
C ARG A 419 16.92 -6.88 29.87
N ASP A 420 16.53 -6.23 30.97
CA ASP A 420 15.34 -5.36 30.97
C ASP A 420 15.63 -4.05 30.24
N ILE A 421 15.11 -3.92 29.02
CA ILE A 421 15.38 -2.77 28.16
C ILE A 421 14.74 -1.47 28.64
N LEU A 422 13.71 -1.54 29.50
CA LEU A 422 13.05 -0.35 30.04
C LEU A 422 13.89 0.35 31.09
N GLN A 423 14.81 -0.36 31.71
CA GLN A 423 15.72 0.19 32.72
C GLN A 423 17.03 0.75 32.12
N LEU A 424 17.38 0.39 30.89
CA LEU A 424 18.60 0.85 30.24
C LEU A 424 18.55 2.35 29.93
N ARG A 425 19.68 3.04 30.07
CA ARG A 425 19.82 4.48 29.76
C ARG A 425 21.19 4.76 29.12
N GLY A 426 21.28 5.88 28.40
CA GLY A 426 22.52 6.39 27.84
C GLY A 426 23.29 5.36 26.98
N PRO A 427 24.57 5.09 27.28
CA PRO A 427 25.40 4.17 26.50
C PRO A 427 24.82 2.76 26.39
N ALA A 428 24.32 2.18 27.50
CA ALA A 428 23.75 0.83 27.49
C ALA A 428 22.53 0.68 26.55
N LEU A 429 21.69 1.70 26.45
CA LEU A 429 20.57 1.73 25.48
C LEU A 429 21.09 1.89 24.05
N ARG A 430 22.16 2.66 23.83
CA ARG A 430 22.81 2.78 22.53
C ARG A 430 23.39 1.45 22.07
N ASP A 431 24.05 0.71 22.95
CA ASP A 431 24.62 -0.60 22.65
C ASP A 431 23.53 -1.62 22.34
N LEU A 432 22.42 -1.64 23.08
CA LEU A 432 21.26 -2.47 22.77
C LEU A 432 20.73 -2.20 21.35
N ARG A 433 20.63 -0.94 20.94
CA ARG A 433 20.15 -0.56 19.60
C ARG A 433 21.05 -1.02 18.45
N ARG A 434 22.28 -1.46 18.72
CA ARG A 434 23.11 -2.16 17.72
C ARG A 434 22.54 -3.55 17.43
N GLU A 435 22.07 -4.24 18.46
CA GLU A 435 21.56 -5.60 18.38
C GLU A 435 20.12 -5.65 17.85
N MET A 436 19.35 -4.54 17.98
CA MET A 436 17.95 -4.42 17.58
C MET A 436 17.78 -3.28 16.55
N GLN A 437 17.37 -3.60 15.34
CA GLN A 437 17.20 -2.64 14.26
C GLN A 437 15.78 -2.65 13.72
N ILE A 438 15.43 -1.62 12.94
CA ILE A 438 14.12 -1.48 12.30
C ILE A 438 14.28 -1.04 10.85
N ILE A 439 13.48 -1.64 9.97
CA ILE A 439 13.22 -1.17 8.62
C ILE A 439 11.84 -0.51 8.64
N PHE A 440 11.80 0.80 8.36
CA PHE A 440 10.56 1.58 8.39
C PHE A 440 9.73 1.38 7.12
N GLN A 441 8.46 1.73 7.22
CA GLN A 441 7.43 1.61 6.19
C GLN A 441 7.77 2.40 4.91
N ASP A 442 8.26 3.64 5.06
CA ASP A 442 8.57 4.52 3.94
C ASP A 442 10.09 4.64 3.73
N PRO A 443 10.63 4.06 2.64
CA PRO A 443 12.05 4.15 2.34
C PRO A 443 12.49 5.57 1.93
N PHE A 444 11.56 6.43 1.45
CA PHE A 444 11.87 7.82 1.08
C PHE A 444 12.20 8.67 2.31
N SER A 445 11.37 8.59 3.35
CA SER A 445 11.59 9.32 4.60
C SER A 445 12.71 8.72 5.45
N SER A 446 13.10 7.47 5.18
CA SER A 446 14.12 6.76 5.95
C SER A 446 15.55 7.09 5.54
N LEU A 447 15.77 7.63 4.36
CA LEU A 447 17.09 8.01 3.82
C LEU A 447 17.20 9.54 3.74
N ASP A 448 18.33 10.09 4.21
CA ASP A 448 18.62 11.51 4.00
C ASP A 448 18.93 11.74 2.52
N PRO A 449 18.15 12.57 1.79
CA PRO A 449 18.36 12.81 0.35
C PRO A 449 19.67 13.53 0.02
N ARG A 450 20.37 14.09 1.03
CA ARG A 450 21.64 14.80 0.90
C ARG A 450 22.85 13.88 1.05
N MET A 451 22.64 12.66 1.54
CA MET A 451 23.70 11.65 1.70
C MET A 451 23.74 10.73 0.50
N THR A 452 24.93 10.32 0.09
CA THR A 452 25.06 9.23 -0.87
C THR A 452 24.65 7.89 -0.26
N VAL A 453 24.29 6.93 -1.10
CA VAL A 453 23.89 5.58 -0.65
C VAL A 453 24.96 4.91 0.20
N GLY A 454 26.23 5.04 -0.20
CA GLY A 454 27.36 4.51 0.58
C GLY A 454 27.47 5.16 1.96
N GLU A 455 27.29 6.48 2.03
CA GLU A 455 27.31 7.21 3.31
C GLU A 455 26.15 6.79 4.21
N ALA A 456 24.94 6.63 3.64
CA ALA A 456 23.76 6.20 4.38
C ALA A 456 23.93 4.80 5.01
N VAL A 457 24.56 3.86 4.27
CA VAL A 457 24.85 2.50 4.81
C VAL A 457 25.99 2.52 5.84
N MET A 458 27.01 3.38 5.66
CA MET A 458 28.12 3.52 6.60
C MET A 458 27.74 4.28 7.89
N GLU A 459 26.73 5.15 7.84
CA GLU A 459 26.37 6.03 8.96
C GLU A 459 26.17 5.29 10.28
N PRO A 460 25.41 4.18 10.39
CA PRO A 460 25.27 3.43 11.63
C PRO A 460 26.60 2.95 12.21
N MET A 461 27.51 2.44 11.36
CA MET A 461 28.84 2.00 11.79
C MET A 461 29.66 3.17 12.35
N LEU A 462 29.56 4.32 11.69
CA LEU A 462 30.22 5.54 12.13
C LEU A 462 29.68 6.08 13.47
N ILE A 463 28.38 5.99 13.71
CA ILE A 463 27.74 6.43 14.96
C ILE A 463 28.15 5.53 16.14
N HIS A 464 28.20 4.21 15.90
CA HIS A 464 28.45 3.22 16.94
C HIS A 464 29.93 2.87 17.15
N SER A 465 30.86 3.35 16.32
CA SER A 465 32.28 3.17 16.58
C SER A 465 32.74 4.10 17.72
N GLN A 466 33.62 3.62 18.58
CA GLN A 466 34.22 4.42 19.62
C GLN A 466 35.18 5.47 19.01
N GLY A 467 35.06 6.74 19.44
CA GLY A 467 35.93 7.85 19.01
C GLY A 467 35.23 8.99 18.25
N ASN A 468 35.89 10.14 18.20
CA ASN A 468 35.40 11.36 17.54
C ASN A 468 35.36 11.16 16.01
N ARG A 469 34.31 11.61 15.32
CA ARG A 469 34.15 11.48 13.85
C ARG A 469 35.32 12.06 13.05
N ALA A 470 35.95 13.13 13.57
CA ALA A 470 37.02 13.87 12.91
C ALA A 470 38.40 13.18 12.98
N ASP A 471 38.65 12.38 14.03
CA ASP A 471 39.98 11.83 14.32
C ASP A 471 40.15 10.36 13.88
N ARG A 472 39.27 9.85 12.99
CA ARG A 472 39.33 8.43 12.60
C ARG A 472 40.42 8.19 11.56
N PRO A 473 41.30 7.22 11.77
CA PRO A 473 42.34 6.90 10.80
C PRO A 473 41.74 6.37 9.50
N LEU A 474 42.35 6.74 8.39
CA LEU A 474 41.96 6.32 7.01
C LEU A 474 41.63 4.82 6.87
N PRO A 475 42.35 3.88 7.52
CA PRO A 475 42.02 2.44 7.42
C PRO A 475 40.61 2.08 7.89
N VAL A 476 40.06 2.77 8.92
CA VAL A 476 38.72 2.48 9.45
C VAL A 476 37.61 2.92 8.47
N ARG A 477 37.78 4.05 7.81
CA ARG A 477 36.81 4.53 6.78
C ARG A 477 36.82 3.61 5.57
N THR A 478 37.98 3.12 5.16
CA THR A 478 38.10 2.16 4.05
C THR A 478 37.40 0.85 4.39
N MET A 479 37.63 0.31 5.59
CA MET A 479 36.96 -0.90 6.07
C MET A 479 35.41 -0.76 6.08
N TYR A 480 34.88 0.36 6.56
CA TYR A 480 33.42 0.59 6.54
C TYR A 480 32.88 0.75 5.11
N ARG A 481 33.68 1.33 4.21
CA ARG A 481 33.32 1.42 2.79
C ARG A 481 33.25 0.04 2.13
N GLU A 482 34.20 -0.81 2.41
CA GLU A 482 34.22 -2.21 1.94
C GLU A 482 33.03 -3.00 2.51
N GLN A 483 32.73 -2.83 3.80
CA GLN A 483 31.56 -3.46 4.41
C GLN A 483 30.25 -2.93 3.81
N ALA A 484 30.13 -1.65 3.55
CA ALA A 484 28.96 -1.07 2.89
C ALA A 484 28.82 -1.60 1.45
N ALA A 485 29.93 -1.72 0.70
CA ALA A 485 29.95 -2.32 -0.63
C ALA A 485 29.48 -3.79 -0.59
N TYR A 486 29.98 -4.57 0.37
CA TYR A 486 29.55 -5.97 0.58
C TYR A 486 28.04 -6.04 0.88
N LEU A 487 27.52 -5.20 1.79
CA LEU A 487 26.10 -5.21 2.12
C LEU A 487 25.20 -4.79 0.95
N LEU A 488 25.64 -3.82 0.13
CA LEU A 488 24.92 -3.44 -1.08
C LEU A 488 24.88 -4.60 -2.10
N ASP A 489 25.98 -5.30 -2.28
CA ASP A 489 26.02 -6.49 -3.13
C ASP A 489 25.08 -7.59 -2.61
N ARG A 490 25.08 -7.85 -1.28
CA ARG A 490 24.20 -8.84 -0.65
C ARG A 490 22.72 -8.54 -0.82
N VAL A 491 22.32 -7.26 -0.89
CA VAL A 491 20.92 -6.89 -1.17
C VAL A 491 20.64 -6.78 -2.68
N GLY A 492 21.59 -7.18 -3.55
CA GLY A 492 21.44 -7.20 -5.00
C GLY A 492 21.56 -5.83 -5.66
N LEU A 493 22.34 -4.92 -5.08
CA LEU A 493 22.67 -3.61 -5.64
C LEU A 493 24.14 -3.55 -6.04
N ASN A 494 24.43 -2.95 -7.21
CA ASN A 494 25.81 -2.79 -7.65
C ASN A 494 26.59 -1.86 -6.70
N PRO A 495 27.70 -2.33 -6.10
CA PRO A 495 28.52 -1.53 -5.19
C PRO A 495 29.08 -0.24 -5.82
N GLN A 496 29.21 -0.18 -7.14
CA GLN A 496 29.66 1.04 -7.84
C GLN A 496 28.68 2.22 -7.68
N TRP A 497 27.42 1.93 -7.31
CA TRP A 497 26.40 2.96 -7.09
C TRP A 497 26.49 3.67 -5.73
N MET A 498 27.48 3.34 -4.91
CA MET A 498 27.66 3.95 -3.57
C MET A 498 27.71 5.48 -3.57
N ASN A 499 28.16 6.10 -4.66
CA ASN A 499 28.29 7.55 -4.78
C ASN A 499 27.02 8.23 -5.31
N ARG A 500 25.98 7.45 -5.66
CA ARG A 500 24.68 8.00 -6.10
C ARG A 500 23.81 8.40 -4.90
N TYR A 501 22.85 9.27 -5.17
CA TYR A 501 21.90 9.76 -4.18
C TYR A 501 20.61 8.91 -4.17
N PRO A 502 19.87 8.87 -3.05
CA PRO A 502 18.64 8.07 -2.94
C PRO A 502 17.59 8.37 -4.02
N HIS A 503 17.48 9.62 -4.49
CA HIS A 503 16.50 10.01 -5.50
C HIS A 503 16.77 9.39 -6.89
N GLU A 504 17.97 8.89 -7.15
CA GLU A 504 18.34 8.21 -8.40
C GLU A 504 17.93 6.73 -8.44
N PHE A 505 17.29 6.22 -7.36
CA PHE A 505 16.91 4.82 -7.21
C PHE A 505 15.40 4.62 -7.20
N SER A 506 14.93 3.47 -7.71
CA SER A 506 13.54 3.06 -7.61
C SER A 506 13.13 2.77 -6.15
N GLY A 507 11.82 2.72 -5.87
CA GLY A 507 11.30 2.39 -4.53
C GLY A 507 11.85 1.08 -3.97
N GLY A 508 11.87 0.02 -4.78
CA GLY A 508 12.44 -1.28 -4.39
C GLY A 508 13.95 -1.26 -4.17
N GLN A 509 14.69 -0.48 -4.95
CA GLN A 509 16.13 -0.30 -4.74
C GLN A 509 16.40 0.49 -3.45
N ARG A 510 15.62 1.54 -3.16
CA ARG A 510 15.71 2.28 -1.88
C ARG A 510 15.40 1.37 -0.69
N GLN A 511 14.40 0.50 -0.81
CA GLN A 511 14.10 -0.49 0.24
C GLN A 511 15.28 -1.42 0.50
N ARG A 512 15.95 -1.89 -0.54
CA ARG A 512 17.18 -2.70 -0.40
C ARG A 512 18.32 -1.93 0.25
N ILE A 513 18.45 -0.63 -0.02
CA ILE A 513 19.42 0.25 0.69
C ILE A 513 19.06 0.35 2.18
N CYS A 514 17.79 0.52 2.53
CA CYS A 514 17.33 0.54 3.93
C CYS A 514 17.62 -0.80 4.64
N ILE A 515 17.46 -1.93 3.95
CA ILE A 515 17.82 -3.26 4.46
C ILE A 515 19.34 -3.34 4.71
N ALA A 516 20.17 -2.94 3.73
CA ALA A 516 21.63 -2.92 3.88
C ALA A 516 22.06 -2.03 5.07
N ARG A 517 21.46 -0.86 5.23
CA ARG A 517 21.69 0.05 6.36
C ARG A 517 21.32 -0.59 7.70
N ALA A 518 20.21 -1.31 7.79
CA ALA A 518 19.80 -2.00 9.01
C ALA A 518 20.76 -3.14 9.37
N LEU A 519 21.31 -3.84 8.39
CA LEU A 519 22.30 -4.91 8.58
C LEU A 519 23.69 -4.41 8.92
N ALA A 520 23.99 -3.12 8.73
CA ALA A 520 25.34 -2.56 8.88
C ALA A 520 25.96 -2.77 10.28
N LEU A 521 25.13 -2.94 11.31
CA LEU A 521 25.54 -3.19 12.71
C LEU A 521 25.54 -4.67 13.09
N ASN A 522 25.27 -5.58 12.13
CA ASN A 522 25.12 -7.01 12.37
C ASN A 522 24.12 -7.31 13.52
N PRO A 523 22.85 -6.89 13.40
CA PRO A 523 21.86 -7.06 14.45
C PRO A 523 21.49 -8.54 14.64
N ARG A 524 20.99 -8.89 15.82
CA ARG A 524 20.39 -10.21 16.12
C ARG A 524 18.86 -10.18 15.93
N PHE A 525 18.28 -8.98 15.99
CA PHE A 525 16.83 -8.77 15.94
C PHE A 525 16.47 -7.61 15.02
N LEU A 526 15.52 -7.84 14.12
CA LEU A 526 15.09 -6.88 13.12
C LEU A 526 13.57 -6.77 13.08
N ILE A 527 13.05 -5.56 13.20
CA ILE A 527 11.64 -5.26 13.00
C ILE A 527 11.46 -4.77 11.56
N CYS A 528 10.61 -5.43 10.80
CA CYS A 528 10.18 -5.00 9.46
C CYS A 528 8.79 -4.35 9.58
N ASP A 529 8.73 -3.01 9.69
CA ASP A 529 7.46 -2.27 9.85
C ASP A 529 6.89 -1.90 8.48
N GLU A 530 5.97 -2.73 7.97
CA GLU A 530 5.33 -2.60 6.65
C GLU A 530 6.33 -2.36 5.50
N SER A 531 7.50 -2.99 5.59
CA SER A 531 8.67 -2.75 4.73
C SER A 531 8.50 -3.13 3.26
N VAL A 532 7.39 -3.74 2.88
CA VAL A 532 7.11 -4.17 1.49
C VAL A 532 5.76 -3.66 0.96
N SER A 533 4.99 -2.92 1.76
CA SER A 533 3.62 -2.53 1.44
C SER A 533 3.51 -1.50 0.29
N ALA A 534 4.56 -0.70 0.09
CA ALA A 534 4.62 0.32 -0.97
C ALA A 534 5.31 -0.18 -2.25
N LEU A 535 5.59 -1.48 -2.34
CA LEU A 535 6.31 -2.08 -3.47
C LEU A 535 5.33 -2.83 -4.39
N ASP A 536 5.63 -2.81 -5.69
CA ASP A 536 4.94 -3.65 -6.67
C ASP A 536 5.09 -5.14 -6.33
N VAL A 537 4.12 -5.95 -6.70
CA VAL A 537 4.03 -7.38 -6.35
C VAL A 537 5.31 -8.15 -6.72
N SER A 538 5.91 -7.86 -7.88
CA SER A 538 7.16 -8.50 -8.34
C SER A 538 8.36 -8.10 -7.47
N VAL A 539 8.51 -6.80 -7.20
CA VAL A 539 9.59 -6.28 -6.33
C VAL A 539 9.39 -6.75 -4.89
N GLN A 540 8.14 -6.83 -4.43
CA GLN A 540 7.78 -7.38 -3.13
C GLN A 540 8.25 -8.83 -2.99
N ALA A 541 7.98 -9.70 -3.98
CA ALA A 541 8.44 -11.08 -3.97
C ALA A 541 9.97 -11.20 -3.85
N GLN A 542 10.70 -10.37 -4.59
CA GLN A 542 12.16 -10.31 -4.53
C GLN A 542 12.66 -9.90 -3.14
N VAL A 543 12.05 -8.88 -2.51
CA VAL A 543 12.45 -8.42 -1.18
C VAL A 543 12.10 -9.43 -0.10
N LEU A 544 10.95 -10.12 -0.20
CA LEU A 544 10.57 -11.19 0.72
C LEU A 544 11.55 -12.38 0.65
N ASN A 545 11.93 -12.81 -0.56
CA ASN A 545 12.93 -13.84 -0.74
C ASN A 545 14.28 -13.40 -0.14
N LEU A 546 14.72 -12.17 -0.43
CA LEU A 546 15.95 -11.60 0.13
C LEU A 546 15.92 -11.61 1.68
N LEU A 547 14.83 -11.19 2.32
CA LEU A 547 14.72 -11.22 3.78
C LEU A 547 14.83 -12.64 4.35
N LYS A 548 14.26 -13.65 3.67
CA LYS A 548 14.42 -15.06 4.08
C LYS A 548 15.86 -15.55 3.93
N GLU A 549 16.53 -15.21 2.85
CA GLU A 549 17.96 -15.54 2.65
C GLU A 549 18.84 -14.91 3.72
N LEU A 550 18.64 -13.61 3.98
CA LEU A 550 19.36 -12.88 5.02
C LEU A 550 19.09 -13.43 6.42
N GLN A 551 17.85 -13.89 6.70
CA GLN A 551 17.52 -14.55 7.95
C GLN A 551 18.37 -15.80 8.18
N GLY A 552 18.50 -16.65 7.15
CA GLY A 552 19.31 -17.86 7.22
C GLY A 552 20.82 -17.57 7.34
N GLU A 553 21.32 -16.59 6.59
CA GLU A 553 22.73 -16.25 6.55
C GLU A 553 23.24 -15.58 7.82
N PHE A 554 22.46 -14.59 8.33
CA PHE A 554 22.85 -13.80 9.51
C PHE A 554 22.18 -14.28 10.80
N ASN A 555 21.44 -15.39 10.77
CA ASN A 555 20.66 -15.93 11.90
C ASN A 555 19.77 -14.88 12.57
N LEU A 556 19.03 -14.12 11.76
CA LEU A 556 18.21 -13.00 12.22
C LEU A 556 16.88 -13.49 12.82
N THR A 557 16.44 -12.80 13.85
CA THR A 557 15.11 -12.94 14.43
C THR A 557 14.24 -11.77 13.99
N TYR A 558 13.03 -12.04 13.49
CA TYR A 558 12.17 -11.00 12.92
C TYR A 558 10.88 -10.79 13.72
N ILE A 559 10.44 -9.52 13.84
CA ILE A 559 9.02 -9.18 13.88
C ILE A 559 8.66 -8.58 12.52
N PHE A 560 7.78 -9.27 11.80
CA PHE A 560 7.36 -8.87 10.47
C PHE A 560 5.93 -8.30 10.51
N ILE A 561 5.81 -6.99 10.32
CA ILE A 561 4.55 -6.26 10.36
C ILE A 561 4.07 -6.04 8.93
N SER A 562 2.85 -6.46 8.63
CA SER A 562 2.16 -6.14 7.38
C SER A 562 0.64 -6.15 7.60
N HIS A 563 -0.07 -5.47 6.72
CA HIS A 563 -1.52 -5.56 6.62
C HIS A 563 -1.97 -6.68 5.67
N ASP A 564 -1.06 -7.24 4.85
CA ASP A 564 -1.32 -8.39 3.99
C ASP A 564 -1.03 -9.71 4.71
N LEU A 565 -2.11 -10.44 5.05
CA LEU A 565 -2.01 -11.70 5.75
C LEU A 565 -1.34 -12.82 4.92
N ALA A 566 -1.47 -12.81 3.58
CA ALA A 566 -0.83 -13.80 2.72
C ALA A 566 0.70 -13.64 2.76
N VAL A 567 1.17 -12.40 2.72
CA VAL A 567 2.59 -12.05 2.89
C VAL A 567 3.10 -12.46 4.26
N VAL A 568 2.33 -12.16 5.32
CA VAL A 568 2.71 -12.53 6.69
C VAL A 568 2.74 -14.04 6.86
N LYS A 569 1.77 -14.77 6.33
CA LYS A 569 1.76 -16.24 6.36
C LYS A 569 2.99 -16.83 5.67
N PHE A 570 3.38 -16.26 4.53
CA PHE A 570 4.58 -16.70 3.81
C PHE A 570 5.87 -16.49 4.62
N MET A 571 6.00 -15.35 5.31
CA MET A 571 7.22 -14.98 6.05
C MET A 571 7.32 -15.63 7.42
N SER A 572 6.19 -15.88 8.10
CA SER A 572 6.17 -16.06 9.57
C SER A 572 6.05 -17.52 9.99
N ASP A 573 6.68 -17.83 11.12
CA ASP A 573 6.51 -19.09 11.85
C ASP A 573 5.23 -19.04 12.71
N ARG A 574 5.01 -17.90 13.40
CA ARG A 574 3.81 -17.60 14.20
C ARG A 574 3.21 -16.27 13.79
N ILE A 575 1.90 -16.11 13.99
CA ILE A 575 1.19 -14.85 13.73
C ILE A 575 0.52 -14.37 15.01
N ALA A 576 0.67 -13.06 15.29
CA ALA A 576 -0.09 -12.33 16.29
C ALA A 576 -1.06 -11.37 15.58
N VAL A 577 -2.35 -11.49 15.87
CA VAL A 577 -3.41 -10.64 15.33
C VAL A 577 -3.72 -9.54 16.35
N MET A 578 -3.54 -8.28 15.94
CA MET A 578 -3.71 -7.13 16.82
C MET A 578 -4.95 -6.33 16.45
N ASN A 579 -5.77 -5.99 17.46
CA ASN A 579 -6.96 -5.17 17.33
C ASN A 579 -7.04 -4.20 18.51
N ARG A 580 -7.22 -2.89 18.25
CA ARG A 580 -7.40 -1.83 19.26
C ARG A 580 -6.39 -1.91 20.41
N GLY A 581 -5.13 -2.12 20.08
CA GLY A 581 -4.04 -2.17 21.04
C GLY A 581 -3.88 -3.49 21.80
N ARG A 582 -4.63 -4.54 21.49
CA ARG A 582 -4.57 -5.86 22.15
C ARG A 582 -4.35 -6.97 21.13
N PHE A 583 -3.79 -8.07 21.58
CA PHE A 583 -3.78 -9.29 20.78
C PHE A 583 -5.12 -10.02 20.91
N GLU A 584 -5.75 -10.27 19.78
CA GLU A 584 -6.95 -11.11 19.68
C GLU A 584 -6.58 -12.59 19.62
N GLU A 585 -5.52 -12.90 18.88
CA GLU A 585 -5.09 -14.27 18.63
C GLU A 585 -3.57 -14.29 18.39
N ILE A 586 -2.89 -15.31 18.89
CA ILE A 586 -1.48 -15.59 18.62
C ILE A 586 -1.27 -17.12 18.55
N GLY A 587 -0.61 -17.59 17.51
CA GLY A 587 -0.38 -19.02 17.30
C GLY A 587 0.46 -19.31 16.07
N PRO A 588 0.65 -20.60 15.74
CA PRO A 588 1.28 -21.03 14.49
C PRO A 588 0.61 -20.38 13.27
N ALA A 589 1.41 -19.94 12.29
CA ALA A 589 0.90 -19.18 11.16
C ALA A 589 -0.19 -19.94 10.38
N ASP A 590 -0.02 -21.23 10.20
CA ASP A 590 -0.99 -22.07 9.49
C ASP A 590 -2.30 -22.26 10.27
N GLU A 591 -2.24 -22.35 11.61
CA GLU A 591 -3.44 -22.49 12.46
C GLU A 591 -4.24 -21.19 12.47
N VAL A 592 -3.59 -20.05 12.74
CA VAL A 592 -4.25 -18.75 12.78
C VAL A 592 -4.89 -18.41 11.43
N TYR A 593 -4.26 -18.79 10.31
CA TYR A 593 -4.80 -18.54 8.99
C TYR A 593 -5.92 -19.50 8.59
N ASN A 594 -5.71 -20.84 8.74
CA ASN A 594 -6.63 -21.85 8.24
C ASN A 594 -7.79 -22.14 9.23
N HIS A 595 -7.55 -21.98 10.53
CA HIS A 595 -8.49 -22.31 11.61
C HIS A 595 -8.63 -21.16 12.64
N PRO A 596 -8.95 -19.92 12.18
CA PRO A 596 -9.02 -18.76 13.05
C PRO A 596 -10.07 -18.94 14.16
N GLN A 597 -9.67 -18.71 15.40
CA GLN A 597 -10.54 -18.88 16.57
C GLN A 597 -11.39 -17.64 16.84
N ARG A 598 -10.90 -16.44 16.43
CA ARG A 598 -11.55 -15.17 16.72
C ARG A 598 -12.30 -14.61 15.50
N ASP A 599 -13.46 -14.00 15.75
CA ASP A 599 -14.28 -13.40 14.68
C ASP A 599 -13.55 -12.29 13.94
N TYR A 600 -12.75 -11.49 14.64
CA TYR A 600 -11.94 -10.44 14.02
C TYR A 600 -10.90 -11.03 13.05
N THR A 601 -10.23 -12.13 13.43
CA THR A 601 -9.29 -12.85 12.54
C THR A 601 -10.00 -13.36 11.31
N ARG A 602 -11.21 -13.95 11.45
CA ARG A 602 -12.05 -14.41 10.33
C ARG A 602 -12.41 -13.27 9.38
N GLN A 603 -12.77 -12.10 9.93
CA GLN A 603 -13.10 -10.91 9.13
C GLN A 603 -11.88 -10.40 8.35
N LEU A 604 -10.69 -10.35 8.96
CA LEU A 604 -9.45 -9.97 8.29
C LEU A 604 -9.11 -10.92 7.14
N ILE A 605 -9.23 -12.24 7.34
CA ILE A 605 -8.96 -13.24 6.31
C ILE A 605 -9.99 -13.12 5.17
N ALA A 606 -11.27 -12.94 5.50
CA ALA A 606 -12.34 -12.79 4.51
C ALA A 606 -12.22 -11.51 3.66
N ALA A 607 -11.54 -10.48 4.18
CA ALA A 607 -11.30 -9.22 3.48
C ALA A 607 -10.14 -9.29 2.47
N ILE A 608 -9.32 -10.36 2.49
CA ILE A 608 -8.24 -10.55 1.51
C ILE A 608 -8.87 -10.68 0.12
N PRO A 609 -8.45 -9.86 -0.86
CA PRO A 609 -8.95 -9.99 -2.23
C PRO A 609 -8.43 -11.29 -2.84
N MET A 610 -9.21 -12.35 -2.67
CA MET A 610 -9.02 -13.60 -3.39
C MET A 610 -9.91 -13.51 -4.62
N GLY A 611 -9.32 -13.39 -5.81
CA GLY A 611 -10.06 -13.41 -7.07
C GLY A 611 -11.04 -14.59 -7.10
N GLN A 612 -12.20 -14.43 -7.74
CA GLN A 612 -13.22 -15.50 -7.83
C GLN A 612 -12.64 -16.84 -8.29
N PHE A 613 -11.57 -16.81 -9.06
CA PHE A 613 -10.85 -17.98 -9.60
C PHE A 613 -10.01 -18.70 -8.54
N ASP A 614 -9.41 -18.00 -7.60
CA ASP A 614 -8.69 -18.63 -6.47
C ASP A 614 -9.66 -19.23 -5.46
N ARG A 615 -10.85 -18.63 -5.27
CA ARG A 615 -11.92 -19.21 -4.43
C ARG A 615 -12.48 -20.51 -5.01
N GLN A 616 -12.55 -20.67 -6.34
CA GLN A 616 -12.97 -21.92 -6.98
C GLN A 616 -11.89 -22.99 -6.88
N ARG A 617 -10.62 -22.66 -7.00
CA ARG A 617 -9.50 -23.60 -6.83
C ARG A 617 -9.36 -24.08 -5.37
N SER A 618 -9.51 -23.20 -4.38
CA SER A 618 -9.45 -23.56 -2.96
C SER A 618 -10.65 -24.36 -2.45
N ARG A 619 -11.76 -24.40 -3.19
CA ARG A 619 -12.92 -25.27 -2.89
C ARG A 619 -12.84 -26.63 -3.58
N ALA A 620 -11.95 -26.80 -4.55
CA ALA A 620 -11.77 -28.03 -5.33
C ALA A 620 -10.55 -28.87 -4.85
N SER A 621 -9.71 -28.31 -3.97
CA SER A 621 -8.64 -28.99 -3.23
C SER A 621 -9.08 -29.31 -1.80
#